data_af07430e88475b331a06bb497e692a4a
#
_entry.id   af07430e88475b331a06bb497e692a4a
#
_cell.length_a   1.000
_cell.length_b   1.000
_cell.length_c   1.000
_cell.angle_alpha   90.00
_cell.angle_beta   90.00
_cell.angle_gamma   90.00
#
_symmetry.space_group_name_H-M   'P 1'
#
loop_
_entity.id
_entity.type
_entity.pdbx_description
1 polymer ?
#
loop_
_entity_poly.entity_id
_entity_poly.type
_entity_poly.pdbx_seq_one_letter_code
_entity_poly.pdbx_strand_id
1 'polypeptide(L)'
;KGIVFGKKGNKSYYSPTNGEGHVACFAGSGLGKTSSILIPTLQHWDGTSFVIDISGDICDNVEIQNKIIFDPDNADSILYNIFYSIDKKESDEAKDEALEQLAYLLMPLENNASDTSVFFTVEGRKILTASLITYYHMGMDFVEICERIVSKDHVTLFEEIDAINNYKALQYVTSFAGTSERNTAGCKQACDTAIRLFATNPHIKKSVGRPQKGREAFVPEQLEEKNVYVKIQDAKLEL
;
A
#
# COMPACT_ATOMS: atom_id res chain seq x y z
N LYS A 1 -20.97 20.33 0.44
CA LYS A 1 -20.55 21.55 1.16
C LYS A 1 -19.04 21.57 1.28
N GLY A 2 -18.43 22.78 1.38
CA GLY A 2 -16.99 22.92 1.55
C GLY A 2 -16.50 22.56 2.97
N ILE A 3 -15.21 22.80 3.21
CA ILE A 3 -14.57 22.56 4.52
C ILE A 3 -15.17 23.47 5.58
N VAL A 4 -15.48 22.95 6.75
CA VAL A 4 -15.97 23.72 7.90
C VAL A 4 -14.82 24.51 8.51
N PHE A 5 -14.92 25.84 8.53
CA PHE A 5 -13.94 26.71 9.18
C PHE A 5 -14.32 27.11 10.60
N GLY A 6 -15.55 26.89 11.01
CA GLY A 6 -16.02 27.20 12.35
C GLY A 6 -17.50 27.40 12.44
N LYS A 7 -17.96 27.73 13.65
CA LYS A 7 -19.36 27.94 13.97
C LYS A 7 -19.52 29.22 14.81
N LYS A 8 -20.53 30.04 14.48
CA LYS A 8 -20.93 31.18 15.30
C LYS A 8 -22.42 31.03 15.63
N GLY A 9 -22.72 30.77 16.89
CA GLY A 9 -24.07 30.39 17.30
C GLY A 9 -24.49 29.11 16.59
N ASN A 10 -25.64 29.11 15.92
CA ASN A 10 -26.15 27.96 15.14
C ASN A 10 -25.71 27.95 13.67
N LYS A 11 -24.89 28.91 13.23
CA LYS A 11 -24.47 29.05 11.83
C LYS A 11 -23.05 28.52 11.64
N SER A 12 -22.88 27.51 10.80
CA SER A 12 -21.55 27.02 10.36
C SER A 12 -21.06 27.82 9.16
N TYR A 13 -19.75 28.04 9.09
CA TYR A 13 -19.05 28.71 8.00
C TYR A 13 -18.24 27.68 7.23
N TYR A 14 -18.37 27.67 5.92
CA TYR A 14 -17.73 26.70 5.01
C TYR A 14 -16.82 27.41 4.02
N SER A 15 -15.79 26.69 3.54
CA SER A 15 -15.05 27.13 2.35
C SER A 15 -15.97 27.15 1.12
N PRO A 16 -15.65 27.92 0.07
CA PRO A 16 -16.30 27.79 -1.22
C PRO A 16 -16.19 26.35 -1.75
N THR A 17 -17.25 25.86 -2.41
CA THR A 17 -17.29 24.50 -2.97
C THR A 17 -16.63 24.38 -4.33
N ASN A 18 -16.36 25.49 -5.00
CA ASN A 18 -15.74 25.59 -6.31
C ASN A 18 -14.30 26.12 -6.27
N GLY A 19 -13.71 26.16 -5.06
CA GLY A 19 -12.30 26.53 -4.89
C GLY A 19 -11.39 25.34 -5.14
N GLU A 20 -10.38 25.53 -5.98
CA GLU A 20 -9.26 24.62 -6.12
C GLU A 20 -8.21 24.95 -5.06
N GLY A 21 -7.61 23.94 -4.43
CA GLY A 21 -6.51 24.12 -3.51
C GLY A 21 -6.53 23.19 -2.31
N HIS A 22 -5.46 23.29 -1.52
CA HIS A 22 -5.28 22.49 -0.30
C HIS A 22 -5.51 23.38 0.93
N VAL A 23 -6.00 22.77 2.01
CA VAL A 23 -6.14 23.43 3.31
C VAL A 23 -5.25 22.74 4.32
N ALA A 24 -4.38 23.52 4.97
CA ALA A 24 -3.56 23.07 6.08
C ALA A 24 -4.03 23.72 7.37
N CYS A 25 -4.23 22.93 8.43
CA CYS A 25 -4.62 23.40 9.75
C CYS A 25 -3.53 23.07 10.77
N PHE A 26 -2.93 24.10 11.36
CA PHE A 26 -1.87 23.98 12.35
C PHE A 26 -2.40 24.43 13.73
N ALA A 27 -2.33 23.54 14.71
CA ALA A 27 -2.63 23.86 16.11
C ALA A 27 -1.99 22.81 17.02
N GLY A 28 -1.79 23.14 18.27
CA GLY A 28 -1.28 22.21 19.28
C GLY A 28 -2.19 20.99 19.48
N SER A 29 -1.67 19.96 20.13
CA SER A 29 -2.46 18.77 20.50
C SER A 29 -3.61 19.18 21.44
N GLY A 30 -4.76 18.54 21.31
CA GLY A 30 -5.93 18.80 22.14
C GLY A 30 -6.70 20.10 21.85
N LEU A 31 -6.26 20.93 20.89
CA LEU A 31 -6.92 22.21 20.57
C LEU A 31 -8.11 22.08 19.60
N GLY A 32 -8.62 20.89 19.39
CA GLY A 32 -9.89 20.68 18.69
C GLY A 32 -9.82 20.66 17.16
N LYS A 33 -8.64 20.52 16.54
CA LYS A 33 -8.52 20.40 15.06
C LYS A 33 -9.46 19.36 14.49
N THR A 34 -9.40 18.16 15.03
CA THR A 34 -10.20 17.02 14.59
C THR A 34 -11.69 17.24 14.86
N SER A 35 -12.05 17.57 16.09
CA SER A 35 -13.45 17.71 16.53
C SER A 35 -14.16 18.94 15.97
N SER A 36 -13.43 20.04 15.69
CA SER A 36 -14.05 21.30 15.26
C SER A 36 -14.01 21.53 13.74
N ILE A 37 -13.11 20.89 13.02
CA ILE A 37 -12.93 21.11 11.58
C ILE A 37 -13.15 19.80 10.81
N LEU A 38 -12.36 18.74 11.09
CA LEU A 38 -12.36 17.53 10.26
C LEU A 38 -13.65 16.73 10.39
N ILE A 39 -14.07 16.39 11.61
CA ILE A 39 -15.30 15.62 11.83
C ILE A 39 -16.53 16.34 11.26
N PRO A 40 -16.80 17.63 11.58
CA PRO A 40 -17.93 18.34 10.99
C PRO A 40 -17.84 18.49 9.47
N THR A 41 -16.63 18.62 8.92
CA THR A 41 -16.43 18.65 7.46
C THR A 41 -16.87 17.32 6.84
N LEU A 42 -16.35 16.22 7.32
CA LEU A 42 -16.63 14.88 6.77
C LEU A 42 -18.11 14.48 6.91
N GLN A 43 -18.76 14.84 8.01
CA GLN A 43 -20.20 14.61 8.22
C GLN A 43 -21.10 15.35 7.22
N HIS A 44 -20.63 16.44 6.61
CA HIS A 44 -21.38 17.26 5.65
C HIS A 44 -20.78 17.26 4.25
N TRP A 45 -19.75 16.46 4.00
CA TRP A 45 -19.11 16.34 2.70
C TRP A 45 -20.04 15.62 1.71
N ASP A 46 -20.24 16.21 0.53
CA ASP A 46 -21.18 15.70 -0.46
C ASP A 46 -20.50 14.72 -1.48
N GLY A 47 -19.17 14.64 -1.49
CA GLY A 47 -18.39 13.73 -2.34
C GLY A 47 -17.84 12.54 -1.58
N THR A 48 -17.01 11.75 -2.23
CA THR A 48 -16.23 10.70 -1.59
C THR A 48 -15.06 11.28 -0.80
N SER A 49 -14.56 10.55 0.18
CA SER A 49 -13.42 10.95 1.01
C SER A 49 -12.45 9.79 1.20
N PHE A 50 -11.15 10.10 1.16
CA PHE A 50 -10.09 9.20 1.62
C PHE A 50 -9.41 9.84 2.82
N VAL A 51 -9.45 9.15 3.95
CA VAL A 51 -9.01 9.69 5.24
C VAL A 51 -7.96 8.78 5.85
N ILE A 52 -6.80 9.33 6.20
CA ILE A 52 -5.80 8.67 7.03
C ILE A 52 -6.01 9.15 8.46
N ASP A 53 -6.44 8.26 9.34
CA ASP A 53 -6.79 8.54 10.72
C ASP A 53 -5.82 7.84 11.69
N ILE A 54 -4.89 8.64 12.23
CA ILE A 54 -3.81 8.14 13.09
C ILE A 54 -4.30 7.89 14.51
N SER A 55 -5.27 8.68 15.00
CA SER A 55 -5.80 8.55 16.36
C SER A 55 -7.00 7.60 16.46
N GLY A 56 -7.70 7.37 15.35
CA GLY A 56 -8.98 6.67 15.32
C GLY A 56 -10.19 7.57 15.62
N ASP A 57 -9.95 8.81 16.08
CA ASP A 57 -11.02 9.73 16.47
C ASP A 57 -11.99 10.06 15.33
N ILE A 58 -11.48 10.14 14.10
CA ILE A 58 -12.31 10.41 12.92
C ILE A 58 -13.14 9.20 12.58
N CYS A 59 -12.51 8.02 12.57
CA CYS A 59 -13.20 6.75 12.31
C CYS A 59 -14.35 6.51 13.27
N ASP A 60 -14.14 6.82 14.54
CA ASP A 60 -15.09 6.52 15.60
C ASP A 60 -16.24 7.57 15.69
N ASN A 61 -16.03 8.81 15.20
CA ASN A 61 -16.99 9.92 15.36
C ASN A 61 -17.64 10.40 14.06
N VAL A 62 -17.23 9.89 12.89
CA VAL A 62 -17.87 10.24 11.61
C VAL A 62 -18.82 9.12 11.19
N GLU A 63 -20.11 9.39 11.27
CA GLU A 63 -21.17 8.49 10.83
C GLU A 63 -21.71 8.95 9.48
N ILE A 64 -21.29 8.28 8.40
CA ILE A 64 -21.72 8.54 7.02
C ILE A 64 -22.04 7.25 6.29
N GLN A 65 -22.84 7.36 5.24
CA GLN A 65 -23.17 6.20 4.38
C GLN A 65 -21.94 5.79 3.55
N ASN A 66 -21.92 4.55 3.12
CA ASN A 66 -20.87 4.00 2.25
C ASN A 66 -19.45 4.15 2.80
N LYS A 67 -19.31 4.06 4.13
CA LYS A 67 -18.02 4.11 4.82
C LYS A 67 -17.35 2.75 4.84
N ILE A 68 -16.09 2.72 4.43
CA ILE A 68 -15.18 1.58 4.57
C ILE A 68 -14.09 1.96 5.55
N ILE A 69 -13.84 1.11 6.54
CA ILE A 69 -12.74 1.26 7.48
C ILE A 69 -11.75 0.12 7.22
N PHE A 70 -10.54 0.49 6.80
CA PHE A 70 -9.39 -0.40 6.75
C PHE A 70 -8.58 -0.20 8.04
N ASP A 71 -8.63 -1.19 8.92
CA ASP A 71 -7.96 -1.17 10.23
C ASP A 71 -7.15 -2.46 10.38
N PRO A 72 -5.82 -2.43 10.12
CA PRO A 72 -4.96 -3.61 10.24
C PRO A 72 -4.97 -4.27 11.63
N ASP A 73 -5.30 -3.53 12.67
CA ASP A 73 -5.35 -4.05 14.03
C ASP A 73 -6.65 -4.79 14.35
N ASN A 74 -7.68 -4.61 13.55
CA ASN A 74 -8.94 -5.31 13.69
C ASN A 74 -9.00 -6.52 12.75
N ALA A 75 -9.03 -7.73 13.31
CA ALA A 75 -9.07 -8.97 12.55
C ALA A 75 -10.31 -9.10 11.64
N ASP A 76 -11.40 -8.39 11.96
CA ASP A 76 -12.65 -8.38 11.18
C ASP A 76 -12.72 -7.22 10.17
N SER A 77 -11.67 -6.41 10.08
CA SER A 77 -11.60 -5.33 9.11
C SER A 77 -11.56 -5.87 7.68
N ILE A 78 -12.02 -5.06 6.74
CA ILE A 78 -11.92 -5.36 5.32
C ILE A 78 -10.46 -5.56 4.91
N LEU A 79 -10.22 -6.45 3.94
CA LEU A 79 -8.90 -6.65 3.35
C LEU A 79 -8.60 -5.55 2.30
N TYR A 80 -7.32 -5.32 2.04
CA TYR A 80 -6.89 -4.58 0.86
C TYR A 80 -6.35 -5.55 -0.20
N ASN A 81 -6.99 -5.60 -1.37
CA ASN A 81 -6.56 -6.47 -2.47
C ASN A 81 -5.56 -5.75 -3.39
N ILE A 82 -4.28 -5.96 -3.15
CA ILE A 82 -3.19 -5.39 -3.96
C ILE A 82 -3.24 -5.90 -5.42
N PHE A 83 -3.67 -7.13 -5.66
CA PHE A 83 -3.67 -7.72 -7.00
C PHE A 83 -4.94 -7.45 -7.81
N TYR A 84 -5.92 -6.71 -7.27
CA TYR A 84 -7.20 -6.51 -7.94
C TYR A 84 -7.08 -5.98 -9.37
N SER A 85 -6.31 -4.91 -9.59
CA SER A 85 -6.11 -4.34 -10.91
C SER A 85 -5.28 -5.23 -11.84
N ILE A 86 -4.41 -6.06 -11.27
CA ILE A 86 -3.59 -7.04 -11.99
C ILE A 86 -4.44 -8.22 -12.42
N ASP A 87 -5.26 -8.75 -11.51
CA ASP A 87 -6.18 -9.88 -11.77
C ASP A 87 -7.17 -9.56 -12.91
N LYS A 88 -7.49 -8.29 -13.14
CA LYS A 88 -8.37 -7.81 -14.21
C LYS A 88 -7.72 -7.69 -15.59
N LYS A 89 -6.40 -7.81 -15.69
CA LYS A 89 -5.72 -7.74 -16.98
C LYS A 89 -6.04 -8.96 -17.82
N GLU A 90 -6.24 -8.72 -19.13
CA GLU A 90 -6.70 -9.77 -20.06
C GLU A 90 -5.58 -10.72 -20.49
N SER A 91 -4.34 -10.23 -20.58
CA SER A 91 -3.18 -11.03 -21.00
C SER A 91 -2.13 -11.18 -19.91
N ASP A 92 -1.33 -12.24 -19.99
CA ASP A 92 -0.24 -12.47 -19.07
C ASP A 92 0.85 -11.40 -19.20
N GLU A 93 1.10 -10.90 -20.41
CA GLU A 93 2.03 -9.80 -20.64
C GLU A 93 1.59 -8.53 -19.91
N ALA A 94 0.29 -8.19 -19.96
CA ALA A 94 -0.25 -7.02 -19.25
C ALA A 94 -0.22 -7.21 -17.72
N LYS A 95 -0.37 -8.45 -17.23
CA LYS A 95 -0.17 -8.76 -15.81
C LYS A 95 1.29 -8.59 -15.40
N ASP A 96 2.23 -9.09 -16.20
CA ASP A 96 3.67 -8.98 -15.94
C ASP A 96 4.12 -7.51 -15.89
N GLU A 97 3.63 -6.67 -16.81
CA GLU A 97 3.89 -5.22 -16.78
C GLU A 97 3.33 -4.57 -15.50
N ALA A 98 2.13 -4.95 -15.07
CA ALA A 98 1.54 -4.43 -13.87
C ALA A 98 2.26 -4.92 -12.59
N LEU A 99 2.79 -6.13 -12.58
CA LEU A 99 3.63 -6.65 -11.50
C LEU A 99 4.98 -5.92 -11.44
N GLU A 100 5.58 -5.59 -12.58
CA GLU A 100 6.76 -4.74 -12.63
C GLU A 100 6.47 -3.35 -12.06
N GLN A 101 5.34 -2.71 -12.45
CA GLN A 101 4.91 -1.44 -11.88
C GLN A 101 4.70 -1.52 -10.36
N LEU A 102 4.14 -2.62 -9.86
CA LEU A 102 3.99 -2.86 -8.43
C LEU A 102 5.36 -2.90 -7.72
N ALA A 103 6.37 -3.54 -8.32
CA ALA A 103 7.73 -3.53 -7.78
C ALA A 103 8.32 -2.11 -7.70
N TYR A 104 8.04 -1.25 -8.69
CA TYR A 104 8.44 0.17 -8.64
C TYR A 104 7.74 0.94 -7.51
N LEU A 105 6.46 0.67 -7.25
CA LEU A 105 5.72 1.29 -6.15
C LEU A 105 6.21 0.84 -4.77
N LEU A 106 6.57 -0.45 -4.63
CA LEU A 106 7.07 -1.01 -3.37
C LEU A 106 8.51 -0.60 -3.06
N MET A 107 9.30 -0.29 -4.09
CA MET A 107 10.71 0.12 -3.97
C MET A 107 10.93 1.49 -4.65
N PRO A 108 10.35 2.59 -4.15
CA PRO A 108 10.55 3.91 -4.73
C PRO A 108 12.00 4.37 -4.58
N LEU A 109 12.48 5.20 -5.53
CA LEU A 109 13.75 5.89 -5.37
C LEU A 109 13.54 7.15 -4.54
N GLU A 110 14.36 7.33 -3.52
CA GLU A 110 14.38 8.56 -2.74
C GLU A 110 15.02 9.70 -3.52
N ASN A 111 14.50 10.91 -3.39
CA ASN A 111 14.95 12.08 -4.16
C ASN A 111 16.44 12.45 -3.95
N ASN A 112 17.04 12.05 -2.82
CA ASN A 112 18.43 12.36 -2.45
C ASN A 112 19.24 11.09 -2.15
N ALA A 113 18.86 9.94 -2.74
CA ALA A 113 19.57 8.70 -2.54
C ALA A 113 21.01 8.78 -3.09
N SER A 114 21.96 8.16 -2.40
CA SER A 114 23.32 7.98 -2.92
C SER A 114 23.32 7.04 -4.13
N ASP A 115 24.33 7.14 -5.00
CA ASP A 115 24.49 6.25 -6.15
C ASP A 115 24.47 4.77 -5.75
N THR A 116 25.04 4.44 -4.59
CA THR A 116 25.03 3.09 -4.03
C THR A 116 23.62 2.65 -3.65
N SER A 117 22.84 3.52 -3.01
CA SER A 117 21.45 3.23 -2.65
C SER A 117 20.57 3.07 -3.90
N VAL A 118 20.76 3.94 -4.89
CA VAL A 118 20.09 3.84 -6.19
C VAL A 118 20.39 2.51 -6.85
N PHE A 119 21.65 2.09 -6.89
CA PHE A 119 22.06 0.80 -7.45
C PHE A 119 21.33 -0.37 -6.78
N PHE A 120 21.39 -0.48 -5.45
CA PHE A 120 20.75 -1.58 -4.74
C PHE A 120 19.23 -1.57 -4.89
N THR A 121 18.60 -0.40 -4.94
CA THR A 121 17.15 -0.28 -5.16
C THR A 121 16.77 -0.72 -6.58
N VAL A 122 17.47 -0.25 -7.60
CA VAL A 122 17.17 -0.57 -9.01
C VAL A 122 17.39 -2.06 -9.29
N GLU A 123 18.52 -2.59 -8.84
CA GLU A 123 18.81 -4.02 -9.01
C GLU A 123 17.91 -4.90 -8.11
N GLY A 124 17.60 -4.47 -6.89
CA GLY A 124 16.66 -5.17 -6.01
C GLY A 124 15.25 -5.26 -6.57
N ARG A 125 14.79 -4.24 -7.32
CA ARG A 125 13.51 -4.28 -8.06
C ARG A 125 13.46 -5.43 -9.06
N LYS A 126 14.56 -5.76 -9.74
CA LYS A 126 14.61 -6.88 -10.68
C LYS A 126 14.33 -8.20 -9.97
N ILE A 127 14.90 -8.38 -8.76
CA ILE A 127 14.65 -9.57 -7.93
C ILE A 127 13.17 -9.62 -7.52
N LEU A 128 12.62 -8.48 -7.06
CA LEU A 128 11.22 -8.40 -6.68
C LEU A 128 10.30 -8.67 -7.88
N THR A 129 10.55 -8.07 -9.03
CA THR A 129 9.76 -8.26 -10.25
C THR A 129 9.77 -9.71 -10.70
N ALA A 130 10.96 -10.34 -10.77
CA ALA A 130 11.07 -11.75 -11.13
C ALA A 130 10.26 -12.65 -10.19
N SER A 131 10.36 -12.39 -8.89
CA SER A 131 9.65 -13.16 -7.88
C SER A 131 8.14 -12.94 -7.93
N LEU A 132 7.68 -11.68 -8.09
CA LEU A 132 6.26 -11.37 -8.25
C LEU A 132 5.68 -12.09 -9.47
N ILE A 133 6.31 -12.00 -10.63
CA ILE A 133 5.86 -12.67 -11.85
C ILE A 133 5.81 -14.18 -11.64
N THR A 134 6.90 -14.79 -11.14
CA THR A 134 6.98 -16.22 -10.95
C THR A 134 5.86 -16.76 -10.05
N TYR A 135 5.73 -16.18 -8.87
CA TYR A 135 4.82 -16.73 -7.86
C TYR A 135 3.36 -16.30 -8.07
N TYR A 136 3.12 -15.13 -8.69
CA TYR A 136 1.78 -14.73 -9.10
C TYR A 136 1.17 -15.73 -10.10
N HIS A 137 1.94 -16.15 -11.13
CA HIS A 137 1.48 -17.16 -12.10
C HIS A 137 1.36 -18.56 -11.50
N MET A 138 1.96 -18.81 -10.36
CA MET A 138 1.70 -20.01 -9.55
C MET A 138 0.39 -19.91 -8.72
N GLY A 139 -0.30 -18.77 -8.74
CA GLY A 139 -1.54 -18.55 -8.01
C GLY A 139 -1.36 -18.13 -6.55
N MET A 140 -0.16 -17.77 -6.13
CA MET A 140 0.11 -17.32 -4.77
C MET A 140 -0.48 -15.92 -4.54
N ASP A 141 -0.92 -15.64 -3.30
CA ASP A 141 -1.34 -14.29 -2.91
C ASP A 141 -0.13 -13.42 -2.51
N PHE A 142 -0.33 -12.11 -2.48
CA PHE A 142 0.77 -11.14 -2.29
C PHE A 142 1.57 -11.40 -1.01
N VAL A 143 0.89 -11.65 0.11
CA VAL A 143 1.57 -11.92 1.38
C VAL A 143 2.38 -13.21 1.33
N GLU A 144 1.84 -14.28 0.72
CA GLU A 144 2.55 -15.54 0.52
C GLU A 144 3.82 -15.35 -0.32
N ILE A 145 3.74 -14.52 -1.36
CA ILE A 145 4.90 -14.15 -2.18
C ILE A 145 5.96 -13.43 -1.34
N CYS A 146 5.56 -12.43 -0.55
CA CYS A 146 6.48 -11.71 0.32
C CYS A 146 7.16 -12.63 1.34
N GLU A 147 6.41 -13.52 1.98
CA GLU A 147 6.96 -14.52 2.91
C GLU A 147 7.97 -15.44 2.22
N ARG A 148 7.63 -15.90 1.02
CA ARG A 148 8.50 -16.80 0.25
C ARG A 148 9.81 -16.12 -0.14
N ILE A 149 9.78 -14.86 -0.58
CA ILE A 149 10.97 -14.08 -0.91
C ILE A 149 11.84 -13.88 0.34
N VAL A 150 11.27 -13.38 1.43
CA VAL A 150 12.03 -13.03 2.65
C VAL A 150 12.61 -14.27 3.34
N SER A 151 11.99 -15.45 3.20
CA SER A 151 12.47 -16.69 3.80
C SER A 151 13.68 -17.33 3.11
N LYS A 152 14.12 -16.80 1.96
CA LYS A 152 15.18 -17.38 1.13
C LYS A 152 16.33 -16.41 0.93
N ASP A 153 17.55 -16.93 0.85
CA ASP A 153 18.69 -16.20 0.29
C ASP A 153 18.55 -16.04 -1.24
N HIS A 154 19.41 -15.24 -1.85
CA HIS A 154 19.35 -14.97 -3.28
C HIS A 154 19.66 -16.22 -4.13
N VAL A 155 20.53 -17.11 -3.67
CA VAL A 155 20.90 -18.34 -4.40
C VAL A 155 19.69 -19.26 -4.49
N THR A 156 19.13 -19.63 -3.36
CA THR A 156 17.93 -20.48 -3.26
C THR A 156 16.74 -19.89 -4.02
N LEU A 157 16.56 -18.56 -3.93
CA LEU A 157 15.47 -17.88 -4.64
C LEU A 157 15.65 -17.96 -6.17
N PHE A 158 16.87 -17.74 -6.66
CA PHE A 158 17.16 -17.78 -8.10
C PHE A 158 17.07 -19.20 -8.66
N GLU A 159 17.56 -20.21 -7.93
CA GLU A 159 17.41 -21.61 -8.29
C GLU A 159 15.94 -22.02 -8.43
N GLU A 160 15.08 -21.52 -7.54
CA GLU A 160 13.65 -21.79 -7.60
C GLU A 160 12.97 -21.09 -8.79
N ILE A 161 13.30 -19.82 -9.05
CA ILE A 161 12.78 -19.07 -10.21
C ILE A 161 13.22 -19.76 -11.52
N ASP A 162 14.47 -20.21 -11.58
CA ASP A 162 15.00 -20.93 -12.73
C ASP A 162 14.27 -22.27 -12.95
N ALA A 163 14.05 -23.04 -11.88
CA ALA A 163 13.35 -24.31 -11.94
C ALA A 163 11.89 -24.17 -12.42
N ILE A 164 11.20 -23.06 -12.06
CA ILE A 164 9.84 -22.75 -12.52
C ILE A 164 9.83 -22.33 -13.98
N ASN A 165 10.94 -21.76 -14.47
CA ASN A 165 11.21 -21.46 -15.89
C ASN A 165 10.18 -20.51 -16.53
N ASN A 166 9.73 -19.48 -15.82
CA ASN A 166 8.95 -18.41 -16.43
C ASN A 166 9.89 -17.50 -17.24
N TYR A 167 9.69 -17.45 -18.56
CA TYR A 167 10.57 -16.74 -19.50
C TYR A 167 10.76 -15.25 -19.15
N LYS A 168 9.70 -14.55 -18.77
CA LYS A 168 9.76 -13.14 -18.42
C LYS A 168 10.53 -12.90 -17.12
N ALA A 169 10.27 -13.72 -16.09
CA ALA A 169 10.98 -13.63 -14.81
C ALA A 169 12.48 -13.91 -14.97
N LEU A 170 12.85 -14.90 -15.79
CA LEU A 170 14.24 -15.23 -16.08
C LEU A 170 15.04 -14.07 -16.67
N GLN A 171 14.43 -13.22 -17.49
CA GLN A 171 15.11 -12.03 -18.05
C GLN A 171 15.66 -11.09 -16.98
N TYR A 172 15.00 -11.00 -15.83
CA TYR A 172 15.46 -10.19 -14.71
C TYR A 172 16.59 -10.87 -13.92
N VAL A 173 16.45 -12.16 -13.65
CA VAL A 173 17.42 -12.93 -12.84
C VAL A 173 18.73 -13.16 -13.60
N THR A 174 18.70 -13.45 -14.89
CA THR A 174 19.90 -13.65 -15.72
C THR A 174 20.80 -12.42 -15.77
N SER A 175 20.26 -11.23 -15.52
CA SER A 175 21.07 -9.99 -15.44
C SER A 175 22.09 -10.01 -14.30
N PHE A 176 21.92 -10.91 -13.31
CA PHE A 176 22.87 -11.10 -12.21
C PHE A 176 24.01 -12.08 -12.54
N ALA A 177 23.98 -12.72 -13.68
CA ALA A 177 25.08 -13.60 -14.12
C ALA A 177 26.38 -12.79 -14.24
N GLY A 178 27.41 -13.18 -13.49
CA GLY A 178 28.70 -12.47 -13.43
C GLY A 178 28.74 -11.28 -12.43
N THR A 179 27.65 -10.96 -11.77
CA THR A 179 27.64 -10.00 -10.64
C THR A 179 28.27 -10.68 -9.41
N SER A 180 29.05 -9.90 -8.62
CA SER A 180 29.63 -10.45 -7.38
C SER A 180 28.53 -10.89 -6.41
N GLU A 181 28.75 -12.00 -5.73
CA GLU A 181 27.84 -12.56 -4.72
C GLU A 181 27.46 -11.52 -3.66
N ARG A 182 28.42 -10.71 -3.22
CA ARG A 182 28.19 -9.63 -2.24
C ARG A 182 27.20 -8.59 -2.77
N ASN A 183 27.32 -8.19 -4.02
CA ASN A 183 26.41 -7.21 -4.62
C ASN A 183 25.00 -7.81 -4.79
N THR A 184 24.90 -9.03 -5.28
CA THR A 184 23.61 -9.73 -5.41
C THR A 184 22.91 -9.89 -4.06
N ALA A 185 23.65 -10.25 -3.01
CA ALA A 185 23.14 -10.32 -1.64
C ALA A 185 22.64 -8.96 -1.14
N GLY A 186 23.35 -7.87 -1.46
CA GLY A 186 22.93 -6.49 -1.14
C GLY A 186 21.63 -6.09 -1.88
N CYS A 187 21.49 -6.45 -3.16
CA CYS A 187 20.27 -6.22 -3.93
C CYS A 187 19.09 -7.01 -3.34
N LYS A 188 19.33 -8.27 -2.93
CA LYS A 188 18.32 -9.08 -2.24
C LYS A 188 17.91 -8.47 -0.90
N GLN A 189 18.86 -7.95 -0.14
CA GLN A 189 18.58 -7.29 1.13
C GLN A 189 17.71 -6.02 0.93
N ALA A 190 17.97 -5.23 -0.11
CA ALA A 190 17.13 -4.08 -0.45
C ALA A 190 15.69 -4.51 -0.80
N CYS A 191 15.55 -5.57 -1.60
CA CYS A 191 14.26 -6.19 -1.90
C CYS A 191 13.53 -6.64 -0.62
N ASP A 192 14.21 -7.40 0.25
CA ASP A 192 13.63 -7.87 1.52
C ASP A 192 13.18 -6.74 2.42
N THR A 193 13.96 -5.67 2.50
CA THR A 193 13.63 -4.50 3.32
C THR A 193 12.32 -3.87 2.87
N ALA A 194 12.11 -3.74 1.56
CA ALA A 194 10.93 -3.12 0.98
C ALA A 194 9.63 -3.89 1.26
N ILE A 195 9.70 -5.22 1.33
CA ILE A 195 8.51 -6.07 1.50
C ILE A 195 8.41 -6.74 2.88
N ARG A 196 9.39 -6.51 3.75
CA ARG A 196 9.47 -7.16 5.07
C ARG A 196 8.22 -6.98 5.91
N LEU A 197 7.61 -5.80 5.88
CA LEU A 197 6.39 -5.52 6.61
C LEU A 197 5.26 -6.49 6.25
N PHE A 198 5.09 -6.78 4.95
CA PHE A 198 4.07 -7.70 4.45
C PHE A 198 4.39 -9.17 4.78
N ALA A 199 5.66 -9.51 4.94
CA ALA A 199 6.08 -10.87 5.27
C ALA A 199 6.07 -11.18 6.77
N THR A 200 6.30 -10.19 7.64
CA THR A 200 6.60 -10.45 9.06
C THR A 200 5.61 -9.83 10.04
N ASN A 201 4.92 -8.75 9.68
CA ASN A 201 3.96 -8.11 10.58
C ASN A 201 2.63 -8.87 10.59
N PRO A 202 2.20 -9.46 11.73
CA PRO A 202 1.01 -10.31 11.78
C PRO A 202 -0.30 -9.56 11.50
N HIS A 203 -0.35 -8.25 11.77
CA HIS A 203 -1.52 -7.42 11.50
C HIS A 203 -1.63 -7.11 10.01
N ILE A 204 -0.54 -6.67 9.40
CA ILE A 204 -0.49 -6.36 7.96
C ILE A 204 -0.74 -7.63 7.12
N LYS A 205 -0.13 -8.76 7.49
CA LYS A 205 -0.37 -10.05 6.82
C LYS A 205 -1.84 -10.44 6.78
N LYS A 206 -2.59 -10.13 7.83
CA LYS A 206 -4.02 -10.41 7.91
C LYS A 206 -4.90 -9.37 7.22
N SER A 207 -4.35 -8.23 6.85
CA SER A 207 -5.10 -7.09 6.30
C SER A 207 -4.96 -6.96 4.79
N VAL A 208 -4.02 -7.68 4.18
CA VAL A 208 -3.74 -7.60 2.75
C VAL A 208 -4.01 -8.96 2.10
N GLY A 209 -4.71 -8.96 0.99
CA GLY A 209 -4.98 -10.18 0.23
C GLY A 209 -6.26 -10.10 -0.59
N ARG A 210 -6.49 -11.14 -1.39
CA ARG A 210 -7.73 -11.32 -2.15
C ARG A 210 -8.93 -11.59 -1.22
N PRO A 211 -10.17 -11.34 -1.69
CA PRO A 211 -11.36 -11.67 -0.91
C PRO A 211 -11.35 -13.13 -0.42
N GLN A 212 -11.75 -13.33 0.82
CA GLN A 212 -11.84 -14.64 1.45
C GLN A 212 -13.28 -14.94 1.87
N LYS A 213 -13.60 -16.21 2.14
CA LYS A 213 -14.94 -16.59 2.61
C LYS A 213 -15.29 -15.83 3.90
N GLY A 214 -16.34 -15.02 3.83
CA GLY A 214 -16.82 -14.20 4.95
C GLY A 214 -16.04 -12.91 5.20
N ARG A 215 -15.10 -12.55 4.31
CA ARG A 215 -14.31 -11.33 4.42
C ARG A 215 -14.10 -10.69 3.06
N GLU A 216 -14.65 -9.51 2.87
CA GLU A 216 -14.52 -8.73 1.63
C GLU A 216 -13.15 -8.06 1.55
N ALA A 217 -12.73 -7.71 0.35
CA ALA A 217 -11.54 -6.90 0.11
C ALA A 217 -11.94 -5.56 -0.48
N PHE A 218 -11.32 -4.50 0.05
CA PHE A 218 -11.34 -3.17 -0.53
C PHE A 218 -10.45 -3.13 -1.78
N VAL A 219 -10.91 -2.41 -2.78
CA VAL A 219 -10.21 -2.24 -4.06
C VAL A 219 -10.14 -0.75 -4.42
N PRO A 220 -9.10 -0.31 -5.17
CA PRO A 220 -8.90 1.12 -5.47
C PRO A 220 -10.08 1.79 -6.16
N GLU A 221 -10.81 1.08 -7.01
CA GLU A 221 -11.97 1.64 -7.73
C GLU A 221 -13.12 2.03 -6.79
N GLN A 222 -13.19 1.45 -5.61
CA GLN A 222 -14.19 1.85 -4.61
C GLN A 222 -13.98 3.25 -4.05
N LEU A 223 -12.79 3.87 -4.26
CA LEU A 223 -12.55 5.28 -3.91
C LEU A 223 -13.46 6.26 -4.68
N GLU A 224 -14.00 5.86 -5.82
CA GLU A 224 -14.93 6.69 -6.59
C GLU A 224 -16.34 6.74 -5.99
N GLU A 225 -16.73 5.72 -5.20
CA GLU A 225 -18.08 5.54 -4.70
C GLU A 225 -18.18 5.46 -3.17
N LYS A 226 -17.09 5.16 -2.50
CA LYS A 226 -17.02 4.90 -1.06
C LYS A 226 -16.18 5.94 -0.31
N ASN A 227 -16.54 6.14 0.94
CA ASN A 227 -15.74 6.90 1.89
C ASN A 227 -14.77 5.95 2.58
N VAL A 228 -13.48 6.06 2.27
CA VAL A 228 -12.45 5.13 2.76
C VAL A 228 -11.64 5.77 3.89
N TYR A 229 -11.60 5.08 5.00
CA TYR A 229 -10.89 5.49 6.20
C TYR A 229 -9.82 4.46 6.52
N VAL A 230 -8.56 4.90 6.51
CA VAL A 230 -7.41 4.07 6.89
C VAL A 230 -7.04 4.42 8.32
N LYS A 231 -7.30 3.49 9.24
CA LYS A 231 -6.98 3.67 10.65
C LYS A 231 -5.61 3.07 10.94
N ILE A 232 -4.65 3.92 11.29
CA ILE A 232 -3.28 3.51 11.60
C ILE A 232 -2.91 4.09 12.96
N GLN A 233 -2.54 3.26 13.92
CA GLN A 233 -2.12 3.74 15.24
C GLN A 233 -0.78 4.48 15.17
N ASP A 234 -0.64 5.57 15.91
CA ASP A 234 0.54 6.45 15.95
C ASP A 234 1.85 5.67 16.22
N ALA A 235 1.80 4.72 17.15
CA ALA A 235 2.94 3.86 17.49
C ALA A 235 3.45 2.95 16.34
N LYS A 236 2.75 2.91 15.20
CA LYS A 236 3.05 2.06 14.04
C LYS A 236 3.44 2.86 12.79
N LEU A 237 3.51 4.18 12.86
CA LEU A 237 3.89 5.03 11.73
C LEU A 237 5.36 4.93 11.35
N GLU A 238 6.21 4.37 12.22
CA GLU A 238 7.63 4.15 11.98
C GLU A 238 7.95 2.74 11.43
N LEU A 239 6.91 1.95 11.15
CA LEU A 239 7.02 0.62 10.55
C LEU A 239 6.74 0.71 9.05
#